data_4e24fe584f055f27cc6a7163ea7af708
#
_entry.id   4e24fe584f055f27cc6a7163ea7af708
#
_cell.length_a   1.000
_cell.length_b   1.000
_cell.length_c   1.000
_cell.angle_alpha   90.00
_cell.angle_beta   90.00
_cell.angle_gamma   90.00
#
_symmetry.space_group_name_H-M   'P 1'
#
loop_
_entity.id
_entity.type
_entity.pdbx_description
1 polymer ?
#
loop_
_entity_poly.entity_id
_entity_poly.type
_entity_poly.pdbx_seq_one_letter_code
_entity_poly.pdbx_strand_id
1 'polypeptide(L)'
;MMGILSGSIPWYTMMVLHKKWSFMQKIDDTLGVFHTHAVAGLLGGTTTGLFAEPVLCNLFLSIPDSRGAFYGGDGASQFGKQIAGALFIIAWNIIITSIICVLISLVLPLRISDEQLLIGDDAVHGEEAYAIWAEGEFNDITHHDESRHSGIAIGVTQNV
;
A
#
# COMPACT_ATOMS: atom_id res chain seq x y z
N MET A 1 -19.70 9.06 -9.50
CA MET A 1 -19.06 7.84 -10.04
C MET A 1 -17.63 7.68 -9.58
N MET A 2 -16.73 8.64 -9.80
CA MET A 2 -15.31 8.50 -9.39
C MET A 2 -15.13 8.16 -7.92
N GLY A 3 -15.86 8.79 -7.00
CA GLY A 3 -15.75 8.49 -5.56
C GLY A 3 -16.14 7.05 -5.20
N ILE A 4 -17.15 6.50 -5.85
CA ILE A 4 -17.54 5.09 -5.64
C ILE A 4 -16.42 4.15 -6.12
N LEU A 5 -15.86 4.41 -7.30
CA LEU A 5 -14.78 3.61 -7.86
C LEU A 5 -13.51 3.73 -7.02
N SER A 6 -13.15 4.94 -6.58
CA SER A 6 -11.93 5.18 -5.78
C SER A 6 -12.02 4.62 -4.36
N GLY A 7 -13.20 4.44 -3.82
CA GLY A 7 -13.38 3.74 -2.54
C GLY A 7 -13.44 2.22 -2.69
N SER A 8 -14.19 1.74 -3.69
CA SER A 8 -14.46 0.30 -3.83
C SER A 8 -13.29 -0.50 -4.40
N ILE A 9 -12.63 0.01 -5.45
CA ILE A 9 -11.58 -0.75 -6.17
C ILE A 9 -10.31 -0.88 -5.34
N PRO A 10 -9.74 0.17 -4.73
CA PRO A 10 -8.61 0.04 -3.83
C PRO A 10 -8.90 -0.85 -2.63
N TRP A 11 -10.10 -0.74 -2.05
CA TRP A 11 -10.53 -1.63 -0.97
C TRP A 11 -10.54 -3.10 -1.42
N TYR A 12 -11.14 -3.40 -2.57
CA TYR A 12 -11.19 -4.77 -3.10
C TYR A 12 -9.79 -5.31 -3.41
N THR A 13 -8.93 -4.50 -4.02
CA THR A 13 -7.55 -4.92 -4.34
C THR A 13 -6.74 -5.17 -3.07
N MET A 14 -6.91 -4.37 -2.02
CA MET A 14 -6.24 -4.54 -0.74
C MET A 14 -6.80 -5.74 0.05
N MET A 15 -8.11 -5.81 0.25
CA MET A 15 -8.72 -6.79 1.14
C MET A 15 -8.91 -8.17 0.52
N VAL A 16 -9.08 -8.25 -0.79
CA VAL A 16 -9.38 -9.51 -1.48
C VAL A 16 -8.24 -9.96 -2.37
N LEU A 17 -7.81 -9.09 -3.30
CA LEU A 17 -6.83 -9.46 -4.32
C LEU A 17 -5.44 -9.69 -3.71
N HIS A 18 -5.00 -8.79 -2.84
CA HIS A 18 -3.70 -8.90 -2.16
C HIS A 18 -3.58 -10.23 -1.40
N LYS A 19 -4.63 -10.63 -0.69
CA LYS A 19 -4.67 -11.88 0.09
C LYS A 19 -4.75 -13.15 -0.76
N LYS A 20 -5.20 -13.06 -2.01
CA LYS A 20 -5.34 -14.20 -2.92
C LYS A 20 -4.16 -14.38 -3.86
N TRP A 21 -3.46 -13.32 -4.17
CA TRP A 21 -2.41 -13.34 -5.17
C TRP A 21 -1.04 -13.53 -4.52
N SER A 22 -0.43 -14.69 -4.70
CA SER A 22 0.84 -15.07 -4.06
C SER A 22 2.01 -14.11 -4.36
N PHE A 23 1.97 -13.40 -5.49
CA PHE A 23 2.95 -12.36 -5.79
C PHE A 23 2.79 -11.15 -4.87
N MET A 24 1.55 -10.70 -4.66
CA MET A 24 1.25 -9.57 -3.78
C MET A 24 1.55 -9.88 -2.31
N GLN A 25 1.34 -11.12 -1.89
CA GLN A 25 1.66 -11.56 -0.52
C GLN A 25 3.17 -11.51 -0.17
N LYS A 26 4.03 -11.43 -1.19
CA LYS A 26 5.48 -11.27 -1.00
C LYS A 26 5.91 -9.80 -0.84
N ILE A 27 4.98 -8.88 -1.06
CA ILE A 27 5.20 -7.44 -0.93
C ILE A 27 4.63 -7.03 0.43
N ASP A 28 5.50 -6.55 1.29
CA ASP A 28 5.10 -5.97 2.56
C ASP A 28 4.50 -4.58 2.31
N ASP A 29 3.19 -4.48 2.42
CA ASP A 29 2.41 -3.23 2.28
C ASP A 29 1.47 -3.08 3.46
N THR A 30 2.05 -2.99 4.65
CA THR A 30 1.34 -2.94 5.93
C THR A 30 0.31 -1.81 5.98
N LEU A 31 0.63 -0.65 5.40
CA LEU A 31 -0.26 0.51 5.35
C LEU A 31 -1.18 0.55 4.13
N GLY A 32 -1.10 -0.42 3.24
CA GLY A 32 -1.89 -0.43 2.01
C GLY A 32 -1.58 0.69 1.03
N VAL A 33 -0.33 1.22 1.06
CA VAL A 33 0.09 2.38 0.26
C VAL A 33 0.00 2.08 -1.24
N PHE A 34 0.37 0.88 -1.66
CA PHE A 34 0.24 0.47 -3.05
C PHE A 34 -1.22 0.59 -3.53
N HIS A 35 -2.16 0.13 -2.72
CA HIS A 35 -3.59 0.13 -3.08
C HIS A 35 -4.21 1.52 -3.02
N THR A 36 -3.90 2.27 -1.97
CA THR A 36 -4.50 3.60 -1.73
C THR A 36 -3.89 4.70 -2.59
N HIS A 37 -2.67 4.54 -3.09
CA HIS A 37 -1.99 5.52 -3.92
C HIS A 37 -1.78 5.06 -5.35
N ALA A 38 -1.11 3.92 -5.59
CA ALA A 38 -0.83 3.49 -6.95
C ALA A 38 -2.11 3.04 -7.69
N VAL A 39 -2.92 2.16 -7.07
CA VAL A 39 -4.18 1.70 -7.68
C VAL A 39 -5.18 2.84 -7.78
N ALA A 40 -5.37 3.61 -6.71
CA ALA A 40 -6.33 4.74 -6.72
C ALA A 40 -5.88 5.85 -7.66
N GLY A 41 -4.59 6.18 -7.72
CA GLY A 41 -4.03 7.19 -8.62
C GLY A 41 -4.18 6.80 -10.09
N LEU A 42 -3.86 5.56 -10.45
CA LEU A 42 -4.06 5.03 -11.79
C LEU A 42 -5.54 5.05 -12.19
N LEU A 43 -6.41 4.63 -11.27
CA LEU A 43 -7.86 4.67 -11.47
C LEU A 43 -8.36 6.11 -11.66
N GLY A 44 -7.89 7.06 -10.84
CA GLY A 44 -8.23 8.47 -10.96
C GLY A 44 -7.80 9.05 -12.31
N GLY A 45 -6.57 8.83 -12.73
CA GLY A 45 -6.07 9.27 -14.04
C GLY A 45 -6.83 8.68 -15.22
N THR A 46 -7.07 7.36 -15.20
CA THR A 46 -7.82 6.68 -16.28
C THR A 46 -9.28 7.13 -16.34
N THR A 47 -9.95 7.26 -15.21
CA THR A 47 -11.34 7.76 -15.16
C THR A 47 -11.45 9.22 -15.59
N THR A 48 -10.47 10.06 -15.26
CA THR A 48 -10.39 11.43 -15.78
C THR A 48 -10.22 11.42 -17.30
N GLY A 49 -9.33 10.58 -17.84
CA GLY A 49 -9.16 10.44 -19.28
C GLY A 49 -10.41 9.96 -20.02
N LEU A 50 -11.30 9.24 -19.36
CA LEU A 50 -12.56 8.75 -19.93
C LEU A 50 -13.71 9.76 -19.79
N PHE A 51 -13.86 10.37 -18.60
CA PHE A 51 -15.07 11.08 -18.18
C PHE A 51 -14.87 12.58 -17.98
N ALA A 52 -13.72 13.17 -18.36
CA ALA A 52 -13.53 14.62 -18.26
C ALA A 52 -14.59 15.35 -19.11
N GLU A 53 -15.49 16.05 -18.44
CA GLU A 53 -16.59 16.77 -19.07
C GLU A 53 -16.08 18.14 -19.57
N PRO A 54 -16.26 18.48 -20.89
CA PRO A 54 -15.64 19.66 -21.49
C PRO A 54 -16.07 20.98 -20.86
N VAL A 55 -17.35 21.13 -20.50
CA VAL A 55 -17.88 22.37 -19.91
C VAL A 55 -17.26 22.59 -18.54
N LEU A 56 -17.20 21.55 -17.70
CA LEU A 56 -16.56 21.64 -16.39
C LEU A 56 -15.04 21.86 -16.51
N CYS A 57 -14.38 21.19 -17.44
CA CYS A 57 -12.96 21.41 -17.68
C CYS A 57 -12.66 22.87 -18.03
N ASN A 58 -13.46 23.49 -18.89
CA ASN A 58 -13.30 24.89 -19.26
C ASN A 58 -13.51 25.87 -18.10
N LEU A 59 -14.25 25.49 -17.05
CA LEU A 59 -14.43 26.32 -15.86
C LEU A 59 -13.20 26.32 -14.93
N PHE A 60 -12.44 25.23 -14.88
CA PHE A 60 -11.36 25.02 -13.91
C PHE A 60 -9.96 24.97 -14.52
N LEU A 61 -9.87 24.58 -15.80
CA LEU A 61 -8.58 24.42 -16.47
C LEU A 61 -8.32 25.60 -17.40
N SER A 62 -7.06 26.04 -17.41
CA SER A 62 -6.61 27.09 -18.34
C SER A 62 -6.45 26.58 -19.79
N ILE A 63 -6.61 25.30 -20.02
CA ILE A 63 -6.48 24.68 -21.35
C ILE A 63 -7.88 24.46 -21.91
N PRO A 64 -8.25 25.19 -22.99
CA PRO A 64 -9.55 25.02 -23.64
C PRO A 64 -9.65 23.61 -24.27
N ASP A 65 -10.87 23.13 -24.44
CA ASP A 65 -11.21 21.90 -25.14
C ASP A 65 -10.68 20.57 -24.53
N SER A 66 -10.26 20.59 -23.27
CA SER A 66 -9.95 19.34 -22.56
C SER A 66 -11.24 18.52 -22.39
N ARG A 67 -11.21 17.27 -22.89
CA ARG A 67 -12.37 16.36 -22.84
C ARG A 67 -11.93 14.92 -22.70
N GLY A 68 -12.74 14.12 -22.01
CA GLY A 68 -12.53 12.68 -21.88
C GLY A 68 -12.96 11.93 -23.15
N ALA A 69 -12.53 10.68 -23.27
CA ALA A 69 -12.75 9.85 -24.45
C ALA A 69 -14.25 9.68 -24.81
N PHE A 70 -15.13 9.70 -23.81
CA PHE A 70 -16.57 9.53 -24.06
C PHE A 70 -17.26 10.79 -24.61
N TYR A 71 -16.58 11.94 -24.63
CA TYR A 71 -17.11 13.19 -25.15
C TYR A 71 -16.70 13.49 -26.62
N GLY A 72 -16.10 12.51 -27.29
CA GLY A 72 -15.71 12.61 -28.70
C GLY A 72 -14.53 13.56 -28.96
N GLY A 73 -14.36 13.97 -30.21
CA GLY A 73 -13.24 14.83 -30.62
C GLY A 73 -11.89 14.20 -30.24
N ASP A 74 -11.01 14.97 -29.63
CA ASP A 74 -9.69 14.52 -29.19
C ASP A 74 -9.67 13.76 -27.85
N GLY A 75 -10.83 13.34 -27.34
CA GLY A 75 -10.93 12.65 -26.06
C GLY A 75 -10.12 11.35 -25.98
N ALA A 76 -10.04 10.59 -27.08
CA ALA A 76 -9.19 9.40 -27.17
C ALA A 76 -7.70 9.74 -27.01
N SER A 77 -7.25 10.88 -27.57
CA SER A 77 -5.89 11.38 -27.38
C SER A 77 -5.64 11.77 -25.92
N GLN A 78 -6.63 12.38 -25.26
CA GLN A 78 -6.53 12.71 -23.83
C GLN A 78 -6.40 11.46 -22.96
N PHE A 79 -7.17 10.42 -23.23
CA PHE A 79 -7.04 9.14 -22.55
C PHE A 79 -5.63 8.53 -22.76
N GLY A 80 -5.14 8.56 -24.00
CA GLY A 80 -3.78 8.12 -24.32
C GLY A 80 -2.70 8.88 -23.55
N LYS A 81 -2.86 10.22 -23.40
CA LYS A 81 -1.96 11.05 -22.57
C LYS A 81 -1.98 10.65 -21.09
N GLN A 82 -3.14 10.30 -20.54
CA GLN A 82 -3.24 9.83 -19.16
C GLN A 82 -2.51 8.51 -18.96
N ILE A 83 -2.66 7.56 -19.88
CA ILE A 83 -1.93 6.28 -19.81
C ILE A 83 -0.42 6.51 -19.94
N ALA A 84 0.00 7.31 -20.93
CA ALA A 84 1.43 7.62 -21.13
C ALA A 84 2.04 8.30 -19.89
N GLY A 85 1.31 9.27 -19.30
CA GLY A 85 1.72 9.93 -18.07
C GLY A 85 1.83 8.96 -16.89
N ALA A 86 0.87 8.06 -16.72
CA ALA A 86 0.91 7.03 -15.68
C ALA A 86 2.12 6.10 -15.85
N LEU A 87 2.38 5.61 -17.05
CA LEU A 87 3.53 4.76 -17.35
C LEU A 87 4.86 5.48 -17.09
N PHE A 88 4.95 6.75 -17.49
CA PHE A 88 6.13 7.57 -17.22
C PHE A 88 6.36 7.73 -15.71
N ILE A 89 5.33 8.07 -14.94
CA ILE A 89 5.44 8.24 -13.48
C ILE A 89 5.87 6.93 -12.82
N ILE A 90 5.29 5.81 -13.20
CA ILE A 90 5.65 4.48 -12.66
C ILE A 90 7.12 4.17 -12.96
N ALA A 91 7.53 4.29 -14.23
CA ALA A 91 8.92 4.01 -14.63
C ALA A 91 9.91 4.93 -13.91
N TRP A 92 9.61 6.24 -13.85
CA TRP A 92 10.43 7.23 -13.16
C TRP A 92 10.59 6.89 -11.68
N ASN A 93 9.50 6.61 -10.98
CA ASN A 93 9.55 6.25 -9.56
C ASN A 93 10.36 4.97 -9.32
N ILE A 94 10.17 3.92 -10.12
CA ILE A 94 10.95 2.68 -10.00
C ILE A 94 12.45 2.98 -10.15
N ILE A 95 12.83 3.72 -11.18
CA ILE A 95 14.25 4.02 -11.45
C ILE A 95 14.85 4.85 -10.31
N ILE A 96 14.24 5.98 -9.98
CA ILE A 96 14.78 6.91 -8.99
C ILE A 96 14.81 6.28 -7.60
N THR A 97 13.73 5.62 -7.19
CA THR A 97 13.69 4.95 -5.88
C THR A 97 14.74 3.84 -5.81
N SER A 98 14.91 3.05 -6.86
CA SER A 98 15.95 2.02 -6.90
C SER A 98 17.36 2.61 -6.76
N ILE A 99 17.65 3.71 -7.45
CA ILE A 99 18.94 4.40 -7.34
C ILE A 99 19.15 4.90 -5.90
N ILE A 100 18.15 5.56 -5.32
CA ILE A 100 18.22 6.07 -3.94
C ILE A 100 18.44 4.92 -2.95
N CYS A 101 17.68 3.83 -3.06
CA CYS A 101 17.84 2.67 -2.19
C CYS A 101 19.23 2.04 -2.30
N VAL A 102 19.77 1.91 -3.53
CA VAL A 102 21.13 1.41 -3.73
C VAL A 102 22.16 2.34 -3.07
N LEU A 103 22.04 3.65 -3.26
CA LEU A 103 22.96 4.61 -2.64
C LEU A 103 22.91 4.57 -1.11
N ILE A 104 21.72 4.48 -0.53
CA ILE A 104 21.56 4.37 0.92
C ILE A 104 22.12 3.05 1.42
N SER A 105 21.92 1.94 0.71
CA SER A 105 22.41 0.62 1.10
C SER A 105 23.95 0.53 1.19
N LEU A 106 24.68 1.43 0.52
CA LEU A 106 26.13 1.51 0.62
C LEU A 106 26.61 2.09 1.97
N VAL A 107 25.73 2.80 2.67
CA VAL A 107 26.06 3.50 3.93
C VAL A 107 25.35 2.85 5.12
N LEU A 108 24.10 2.46 4.93
CA LEU A 108 23.24 1.92 6.00
C LEU A 108 22.58 0.61 5.54
N PRO A 109 22.45 -0.40 6.43
CA PRO A 109 21.64 -1.57 6.13
C PRO A 109 20.17 -1.15 6.02
N LEU A 110 19.56 -1.40 4.86
CA LEU A 110 18.14 -1.07 4.62
C LEU A 110 17.17 -2.08 5.21
N ARG A 111 17.66 -3.24 5.61
CA ARG A 111 16.85 -4.31 6.18
C ARG A 111 17.43 -4.72 7.53
N ILE A 112 16.59 -4.81 8.52
CA ILE A 112 16.91 -5.41 9.81
C ILE A 112 17.04 -6.93 9.68
N SER A 113 17.68 -7.58 10.65
CA SER A 113 17.84 -9.04 10.65
C SER A 113 16.49 -9.76 10.71
N ASP A 114 16.44 -10.98 10.19
CA ASP A 114 15.19 -11.75 10.21
C ASP A 114 14.73 -12.06 11.65
N GLU A 115 15.67 -12.16 12.60
CA GLU A 115 15.38 -12.31 14.04
C GLU A 115 14.66 -11.06 14.61
N GLN A 116 15.15 -9.88 14.26
CA GLN A 116 14.51 -8.60 14.67
C GLN A 116 13.17 -8.38 13.98
N LEU A 117 12.99 -8.86 12.74
CA LEU A 117 11.70 -8.82 12.05
C LEU A 117 10.63 -9.67 12.74
N LEU A 118 11.02 -10.78 13.37
CA LEU A 118 10.10 -11.62 14.15
C LEU A 118 9.65 -10.95 15.45
N ILE A 119 10.51 -10.13 16.05
CA ILE A 119 10.18 -9.37 17.27
C ILE A 119 9.32 -8.15 16.91
N GLY A 120 9.48 -7.62 15.70
CA GLY A 120 8.75 -6.45 15.23
C GLY A 120 9.31 -5.13 15.74
N ASP A 121 8.45 -4.15 15.92
CA ASP A 121 8.84 -2.78 16.29
C ASP A 121 9.54 -2.70 17.66
N ASP A 122 9.24 -3.62 18.55
CA ASP A 122 9.85 -3.70 19.89
C ASP A 122 11.37 -3.93 19.83
N ALA A 123 11.85 -4.63 18.80
CA ALA A 123 13.29 -4.84 18.60
C ALA A 123 14.04 -3.54 18.31
N VAL A 124 13.38 -2.55 17.73
CA VAL A 124 13.95 -1.26 17.35
C VAL A 124 13.79 -0.25 18.46
N HIS A 125 12.64 -0.24 19.12
CA HIS A 125 12.30 0.76 20.16
C HIS A 125 12.73 0.31 21.56
N GLY A 126 12.97 -0.97 21.79
CA GLY A 126 13.40 -1.51 23.09
C GLY A 126 12.32 -1.52 24.16
N GLU A 127 11.10 -1.20 23.78
CA GLU A 127 9.92 -1.22 24.64
C GLU A 127 8.68 -1.59 23.84
N GLU A 128 7.73 -2.22 24.48
CA GLU A 128 6.48 -2.66 23.85
C GLU A 128 5.58 -1.44 23.57
N ALA A 129 5.40 -1.12 22.30
CA ALA A 129 4.67 0.08 21.86
C ALA A 129 3.16 0.02 22.19
N TYR A 130 2.59 -1.19 22.32
CA TYR A 130 1.15 -1.44 22.50
C TYR A 130 0.86 -2.44 23.61
N ALA A 131 1.63 -2.43 24.69
CA ALA A 131 1.53 -3.35 25.84
C ALA A 131 0.10 -3.55 26.39
N ILE A 132 -0.79 -2.61 26.18
CA ILE A 132 -2.16 -2.61 26.72
C ILE A 132 -3.11 -3.54 25.94
N TRP A 133 -2.73 -3.97 24.72
CA TRP A 133 -3.60 -4.69 23.81
C TRP A 133 -2.97 -5.99 23.26
N ALA A 134 -2.11 -6.59 24.04
CA ALA A 134 -1.23 -7.72 23.66
C ALA A 134 -1.91 -8.97 23.05
N GLU A 135 -3.23 -9.04 22.97
CA GLU A 135 -3.92 -10.23 22.42
C GLU A 135 -4.27 -10.13 20.94
N GLY A 136 -4.00 -9.01 20.25
CA GLY A 136 -4.58 -8.77 18.91
C GLY A 136 -3.65 -8.90 17.71
N GLU A 137 -2.38 -8.58 17.80
CA GLU A 137 -1.55 -8.38 16.61
C GLU A 137 -0.27 -9.22 16.52
N PHE A 138 0.17 -9.82 17.59
CA PHE A 138 1.35 -10.68 17.54
C PHE A 138 0.97 -12.12 17.19
N ASN A 139 1.05 -12.46 15.92
CA ASN A 139 1.23 -13.85 15.45
C ASN A 139 2.70 -14.27 15.68
N ASP A 140 3.25 -13.95 16.82
CA ASP A 140 4.56 -14.46 17.19
C ASP A 140 4.37 -15.84 17.82
N ILE A 141 4.73 -16.84 17.06
CA ILE A 141 4.71 -18.26 17.47
C ILE A 141 5.59 -18.47 18.71
N THR A 142 6.62 -17.64 18.91
CA THR A 142 7.56 -17.76 20.04
C THR A 142 6.96 -17.25 21.34
N HIS A 143 6.23 -16.14 21.35
CA HIS A 143 5.52 -15.62 22.53
C HIS A 143 4.35 -16.50 22.95
N HIS A 144 3.67 -17.17 22.00
CA HIS A 144 2.64 -18.15 22.33
C HIS A 144 3.19 -19.38 23.06
N ASP A 145 4.43 -19.78 22.80
CA ASP A 145 5.05 -20.91 23.49
C ASP A 145 5.52 -20.52 24.90
N GLU A 146 6.08 -19.33 25.09
CA GLU A 146 6.51 -18.88 26.44
C GLU A 146 5.32 -18.61 27.35
N SER A 147 4.23 -18.05 26.86
CA SER A 147 3.01 -17.84 27.66
C SER A 147 2.32 -19.16 28.02
N ARG A 148 2.39 -20.19 27.14
CA ARG A 148 1.92 -21.53 27.48
C ARG A 148 2.78 -22.21 28.53
N HIS A 149 4.10 -22.11 28.43
CA HIS A 149 4.99 -22.64 29.45
C HIS A 149 4.87 -21.93 30.81
N SER A 150 4.68 -20.61 30.80
CA SER A 150 4.42 -19.86 32.02
C SER A 150 3.06 -20.20 32.66
N GLY A 151 2.01 -20.35 31.84
CA GLY A 151 0.69 -20.75 32.33
C GLY A 151 0.66 -22.18 32.89
N ILE A 152 1.42 -23.11 32.31
CA ILE A 152 1.57 -24.48 32.82
C ILE A 152 2.36 -24.51 34.13
N ALA A 153 3.40 -23.68 34.25
CA ALA A 153 4.18 -23.58 35.50
C ALA A 153 3.36 -23.03 36.68
N ILE A 154 2.47 -22.05 36.43
CA ILE A 154 1.58 -21.51 37.44
C ILE A 154 0.49 -22.51 37.83
N GLY A 155 0.00 -23.32 36.88
CA GLY A 155 -1.01 -24.36 37.15
C GLY A 155 -0.53 -25.52 38.01
N VAL A 156 0.76 -25.83 37.95
CA VAL A 156 1.36 -26.94 38.72
C VAL A 156 1.67 -26.56 40.19
N THR A 157 1.81 -25.27 40.51
CA THR A 157 2.08 -24.80 41.88
C THR A 157 0.84 -24.57 42.75
N GLN A 158 -0.37 -24.74 42.20
CA GLN A 158 -1.61 -24.58 42.98
C GLN A 158 -2.26 -25.88 43.48
N ASN A 159 -1.63 -27.05 43.23
CA ASN A 159 -2.16 -28.36 43.66
C ASN A 159 -1.16 -29.12 44.54
N VAL A 160 -0.53 -28.45 45.53
CA VAL A 160 0.16 -29.13 46.63
C VAL A 160 -0.30 -28.50 47.96
#